data_92950463adc7eeb4c9ee29713a99bc49
#
_entry.id   92950463adc7eeb4c9ee29713a99bc49
#
_cell.length_a   1.000
_cell.length_b   1.000
_cell.length_c   1.000
_cell.angle_alpha   90.00
_cell.angle_beta   90.00
_cell.angle_gamma   90.00
#
_symmetry.space_group_name_H-M   'P 1'
#
loop_
_entity.id
_entity.type
_entity.pdbx_description
1 polymer ?
#
loop_
_entity_poly.entity_id
_entity_poly.type
_entity_poly.pdbx_seq_one_letter_code
_entity_poly.pdbx_strand_id
1 'polypeptide(L)'
;MKRDSTANILRVGFLVSIICSVLVTGAAVLLRERQQENRVREKKRNVLVAAGVYRPGTSIEEEFARFRPVVVELATGLETDDNLIDVAAFDQRVASRDPAQRVAIPEVLDLARIKRRERFSVVYKAEADGKLDALVLPVNGSGLFSTLYGFIALESDLSTIRGLTFYEHGETAGLGAEIDNPRWKAKWKGKRAFDAEGRLVIQVVKGGVDPTADDREFKVDGLSGATLTSNGVEELLRYWLGAHGFGPYIAMLRGKGN
;
A
#
# COMPACT_ATOMS: atom_id res chain seq x y z
N MET A 1 -47.85 36.51 -4.70
CA MET A 1 -46.38 36.55 -4.68
C MET A 1 -45.88 36.34 -6.10
N LYS A 2 -45.08 37.24 -6.67
CA LYS A 2 -44.49 37.03 -8.01
C LYS A 2 -43.57 35.84 -7.96
N ARG A 3 -43.79 34.84 -8.84
CA ARG A 3 -43.05 33.58 -8.91
C ARG A 3 -41.50 33.77 -9.06
N ASP A 4 -41.10 34.87 -9.65
CA ASP A 4 -39.70 35.20 -10.01
C ASP A 4 -39.07 36.28 -9.13
N SER A 5 -39.54 36.44 -7.88
CA SER A 5 -38.89 37.39 -6.97
C SER A 5 -37.60 36.80 -6.43
N THR A 6 -36.51 37.59 -6.37
CA THR A 6 -35.22 37.19 -5.83
C THR A 6 -35.31 36.50 -4.47
N ALA A 7 -36.25 37.00 -3.61
CA ALA A 7 -36.52 36.37 -2.31
C ALA A 7 -37.07 34.95 -2.42
N ASN A 8 -37.90 34.66 -3.44
CA ASN A 8 -38.46 33.33 -3.66
C ASN A 8 -37.39 32.37 -4.19
N ILE A 9 -36.53 32.83 -5.09
CA ILE A 9 -35.39 32.06 -5.61
C ILE A 9 -34.44 31.67 -4.47
N LEU A 10 -34.09 32.62 -3.60
CA LEU A 10 -33.22 32.36 -2.43
C LEU A 10 -33.87 31.38 -1.45
N ARG A 11 -35.18 31.50 -1.19
CA ARG A 11 -35.91 30.54 -0.31
C ARG A 11 -35.88 29.13 -0.87
N VAL A 12 -36.20 28.98 -2.17
CA VAL A 12 -36.20 27.66 -2.83
C VAL A 12 -34.78 27.07 -2.82
N GLY A 13 -33.74 27.85 -3.18
CA GLY A 13 -32.37 27.42 -3.14
C GLY A 13 -31.93 26.94 -1.74
N PHE A 14 -32.29 27.71 -0.69
CA PHE A 14 -32.01 27.37 0.69
C PHE A 14 -32.73 26.08 1.14
N LEU A 15 -34.01 25.92 0.83
CA LEU A 15 -34.78 24.71 1.15
C LEU A 15 -34.20 23.48 0.45
N VAL A 16 -33.89 23.58 -0.84
CA VAL A 16 -33.27 22.48 -1.60
C VAL A 16 -31.91 22.11 -0.99
N SER A 17 -31.09 23.11 -0.65
CA SER A 17 -29.78 22.86 -0.02
C SER A 17 -29.92 22.14 1.33
N ILE A 18 -30.89 22.52 2.17
CA ILE A 18 -31.14 21.83 3.44
C ILE A 18 -31.60 20.39 3.20
N ILE A 19 -32.55 20.18 2.32
CA ILE A 19 -33.06 18.83 2.02
C ILE A 19 -31.90 17.93 1.51
N CYS A 20 -31.13 18.42 0.54
CA CYS A 20 -29.99 17.68 0.01
C CYS A 20 -28.96 17.39 1.11
N SER A 21 -28.63 18.36 1.97
CA SER A 21 -27.70 18.19 3.08
C SER A 21 -28.14 17.11 4.06
N VAL A 22 -29.45 17.13 4.44
CA VAL A 22 -30.02 16.13 5.36
C VAL A 22 -29.98 14.74 4.73
N LEU A 23 -30.36 14.62 3.46
CA LEU A 23 -30.37 13.33 2.75
C LEU A 23 -28.95 12.77 2.61
N VAL A 24 -27.97 13.59 2.19
CA VAL A 24 -26.56 13.16 2.03
C VAL A 24 -25.96 12.79 3.38
N THR A 25 -26.14 13.62 4.41
CA THR A 25 -25.62 13.36 5.75
C THR A 25 -26.27 12.12 6.35
N GLY A 26 -27.59 11.98 6.23
CA GLY A 26 -28.32 10.80 6.70
C GLY A 26 -27.82 9.51 6.03
N ALA A 27 -27.68 9.53 4.71
CA ALA A 27 -27.12 8.39 3.97
C ALA A 27 -25.67 8.08 4.39
N ALA A 28 -24.83 9.11 4.56
CA ALA A 28 -23.44 8.92 4.99
C ALA A 28 -23.34 8.30 6.39
N VAL A 29 -24.17 8.73 7.34
CA VAL A 29 -24.20 8.16 8.70
C VAL A 29 -24.71 6.72 8.68
N LEU A 30 -25.82 6.45 7.97
CA LEU A 30 -26.41 5.10 7.90
C LEU A 30 -25.47 4.08 7.23
N LEU A 31 -24.67 4.52 6.27
CA LEU A 31 -23.76 3.65 5.53
C LEU A 31 -22.37 3.52 6.17
N ARG A 32 -22.07 4.29 7.23
CA ARG A 32 -20.73 4.38 7.81
C ARG A 32 -20.18 3.03 8.28
N GLU A 33 -20.99 2.26 8.99
CA GLU A 33 -20.57 0.93 9.49
C GLU A 33 -20.27 -0.02 8.34
N ARG A 34 -21.17 -0.12 7.36
CA ARG A 34 -20.95 -0.96 6.17
C ARG A 34 -19.73 -0.54 5.36
N GLN A 35 -19.49 0.77 5.25
CA GLN A 35 -18.28 1.27 4.59
C GLN A 35 -17.02 0.87 5.35
N GLN A 36 -17.05 0.91 6.69
CA GLN A 36 -15.90 0.49 7.50
C GLN A 36 -15.63 -1.02 7.36
N GLU A 37 -16.66 -1.84 7.44
CA GLU A 37 -16.55 -3.31 7.21
C GLU A 37 -15.99 -3.60 5.81
N ASN A 38 -16.50 -2.93 4.79
CA ASN A 38 -16.01 -3.09 3.43
C ASN A 38 -14.54 -2.68 3.29
N ARG A 39 -14.09 -1.60 3.94
CA ARG A 39 -12.68 -1.16 3.94
C ARG A 39 -11.78 -2.21 4.59
N VAL A 40 -12.17 -2.75 5.74
CA VAL A 40 -11.41 -3.81 6.43
C VAL A 40 -11.33 -5.06 5.55
N ARG A 41 -12.44 -5.47 4.95
CA ARG A 41 -12.50 -6.62 4.04
C ARG A 41 -11.64 -6.41 2.79
N GLU A 42 -11.68 -5.23 2.20
CA GLU A 42 -10.87 -4.86 1.03
C GLU A 42 -9.37 -4.85 1.38
N LYS A 43 -9.00 -4.32 2.56
CA LYS A 43 -7.62 -4.37 3.06
C LYS A 43 -7.13 -5.81 3.18
N LYS A 44 -7.90 -6.70 3.83
CA LYS A 44 -7.59 -8.13 3.93
C LYS A 44 -7.41 -8.78 2.55
N ARG A 45 -8.35 -8.52 1.64
CA ARG A 45 -8.28 -9.02 0.26
C ARG A 45 -6.99 -8.59 -0.43
N ASN A 46 -6.59 -7.31 -0.32
CA ASN A 46 -5.40 -6.79 -0.96
C ASN A 46 -4.10 -7.38 -0.37
N VAL A 47 -4.07 -7.67 0.93
CA VAL A 47 -2.98 -8.44 1.56
C VAL A 47 -2.87 -9.83 0.94
N LEU A 48 -4.00 -10.54 0.77
CA LEU A 48 -4.04 -11.87 0.15
C LEU A 48 -3.64 -11.84 -1.33
N VAL A 49 -4.02 -10.78 -2.06
CA VAL A 49 -3.63 -10.56 -3.46
C VAL A 49 -2.12 -10.37 -3.56
N ALA A 50 -1.53 -9.51 -2.72
CA ALA A 50 -0.08 -9.30 -2.68
C ALA A 50 0.67 -10.58 -2.33
N ALA A 51 0.16 -11.35 -1.36
CA ALA A 51 0.72 -12.64 -0.96
C ALA A 51 0.52 -13.75 -2.02
N GLY A 52 -0.23 -13.49 -3.11
CA GLY A 52 -0.47 -14.46 -4.18
C GLY A 52 -1.36 -15.65 -3.78
N VAL A 53 -2.09 -15.54 -2.66
CA VAL A 53 -2.97 -16.62 -2.16
C VAL A 53 -4.45 -16.35 -2.40
N TYR A 54 -4.83 -15.15 -2.79
CA TYR A 54 -6.21 -14.80 -3.10
C TYR A 54 -6.74 -15.60 -4.30
N ARG A 55 -7.89 -16.25 -4.12
CA ARG A 55 -8.65 -16.92 -5.18
C ARG A 55 -10.09 -16.44 -5.19
N PRO A 56 -10.66 -16.07 -6.35
CA PRO A 56 -12.08 -15.75 -6.43
C PRO A 56 -12.95 -16.92 -5.91
N GLY A 57 -13.88 -16.60 -5.01
CA GLY A 57 -14.79 -17.60 -4.44
C GLY A 57 -14.33 -18.24 -3.12
N THR A 58 -13.10 -17.97 -2.65
CA THR A 58 -12.68 -18.39 -1.30
C THR A 58 -13.09 -17.38 -0.24
N SER A 59 -13.26 -17.84 1.00
CA SER A 59 -13.51 -16.95 2.15
C SER A 59 -12.26 -16.10 2.45
N ILE A 60 -12.40 -14.78 2.37
CA ILE A 60 -11.32 -13.84 2.69
C ILE A 60 -10.91 -14.01 4.16
N GLU A 61 -11.86 -14.22 5.05
CA GLU A 61 -11.63 -14.36 6.49
C GLU A 61 -10.80 -15.61 6.80
N GLU A 62 -11.14 -16.75 6.18
CA GLU A 62 -10.43 -18.04 6.38
C GLU A 62 -8.99 -17.97 5.84
N GLU A 63 -8.81 -17.44 4.64
CA GLU A 63 -7.46 -17.30 4.07
C GLU A 63 -6.63 -16.27 4.84
N PHE A 64 -7.25 -15.18 5.30
CA PHE A 64 -6.57 -14.15 6.08
C PHE A 64 -6.19 -14.61 7.50
N ALA A 65 -6.86 -15.61 8.07
CA ALA A 65 -6.52 -16.16 9.38
C ALA A 65 -5.08 -16.70 9.48
N ARG A 66 -4.44 -16.99 8.33
CA ARG A 66 -3.03 -17.39 8.26
C ARG A 66 -2.07 -16.21 8.43
N PHE A 67 -2.56 -14.98 8.35
CA PHE A 67 -1.76 -13.77 8.41
C PHE A 67 -1.92 -13.13 9.78
N ARG A 68 -0.85 -13.13 10.56
CA ARG A 68 -0.80 -12.41 11.84
C ARG A 68 -0.36 -10.97 11.58
N PRO A 69 -1.20 -9.98 11.91
CA PRO A 69 -0.77 -8.58 11.86
C PRO A 69 0.21 -8.31 13.01
N VAL A 70 1.22 -7.52 12.74
CA VAL A 70 2.26 -7.13 13.70
C VAL A 70 2.51 -5.65 13.58
N VAL A 71 2.62 -4.96 14.71
CA VAL A 71 2.99 -3.53 14.75
C VAL A 71 4.51 -3.41 14.81
N VAL A 72 5.07 -2.63 13.88
CA VAL A 72 6.51 -2.40 13.78
C VAL A 72 6.81 -0.91 13.96
N GLU A 73 7.73 -0.57 14.83
CA GLU A 73 8.33 0.77 14.88
C GLU A 73 9.36 0.89 13.74
N LEU A 74 9.06 1.73 12.76
CA LEU A 74 9.87 1.83 11.54
C LEU A 74 11.30 2.35 11.78
N ALA A 75 11.52 3.14 12.83
CA ALA A 75 12.84 3.68 13.15
C ALA A 75 13.80 2.62 13.69
N THR A 76 13.31 1.68 14.48
CA THR A 76 14.11 0.65 15.16
C THR A 76 14.02 -0.72 14.48
N GLY A 77 12.95 -0.94 13.71
CA GLY A 77 12.63 -2.25 13.14
C GLY A 77 12.14 -3.26 14.19
N LEU A 78 11.77 -2.81 15.39
CA LEU A 78 11.28 -3.69 16.45
C LEU A 78 9.77 -3.87 16.38
N GLU A 79 9.32 -5.09 16.66
CA GLU A 79 7.91 -5.38 16.91
C GLU A 79 7.52 -4.76 18.25
N THR A 80 6.40 -4.06 18.29
CA THR A 80 5.86 -3.46 19.51
C THR A 80 4.67 -4.26 20.02
N ASP A 81 4.36 -4.12 21.31
CA ASP A 81 3.22 -4.80 21.94
C ASP A 81 1.91 -4.35 21.28
N ASP A 82 1.07 -5.31 20.90
CA ASP A 82 -0.22 -5.09 20.23
C ASP A 82 -1.20 -4.22 21.07
N ASN A 83 -0.92 -4.05 22.37
CA ASN A 83 -1.72 -3.22 23.27
C ASN A 83 -1.56 -1.70 23.03
N LEU A 84 -0.54 -1.26 22.31
CA LEU A 84 -0.30 0.17 22.04
C LEU A 84 -1.10 0.70 20.84
N ILE A 85 -1.53 -0.18 19.95
CA ILE A 85 -2.23 0.19 18.70
C ILE A 85 -3.32 -0.84 18.43
N ASP A 86 -4.56 -0.37 18.27
CA ASP A 86 -5.63 -1.21 17.73
C ASP A 86 -5.33 -1.53 16.26
N VAL A 87 -4.75 -2.70 16.05
CA VAL A 87 -4.32 -3.18 14.73
C VAL A 87 -5.47 -3.27 13.74
N ALA A 88 -6.68 -3.59 14.22
CA ALA A 88 -7.86 -3.71 13.36
C ALA A 88 -8.34 -2.34 12.85
N ALA A 89 -8.26 -1.32 13.70
CA ALA A 89 -8.66 0.04 13.37
C ALA A 89 -7.50 0.90 12.81
N PHE A 90 -6.26 0.41 12.84
CA PHE A 90 -5.10 1.19 12.43
C PHE A 90 -5.12 1.54 10.95
N ASP A 91 -5.10 2.84 10.68
CA ASP A 91 -4.99 3.40 9.33
C ASP A 91 -3.68 4.22 9.23
N GLN A 92 -2.74 3.71 8.45
CA GLN A 92 -1.43 4.34 8.22
C GLN A 92 -1.54 5.75 7.63
N ARG A 93 -2.55 6.00 6.80
CA ARG A 93 -2.78 7.33 6.21
C ARG A 93 -3.21 8.34 7.28
N VAL A 94 -4.04 7.90 8.23
CA VAL A 94 -4.45 8.73 9.37
C VAL A 94 -3.24 8.98 10.26
N ALA A 95 -2.50 7.93 10.62
CA ALA A 95 -1.30 8.01 11.45
C ALA A 95 -0.21 8.91 10.82
N SER A 96 0.01 8.84 9.51
CA SER A 96 0.96 9.71 8.81
C SER A 96 0.55 11.19 8.77
N ARG A 97 -0.71 11.53 9.06
CA ARG A 97 -1.22 12.90 9.13
C ARG A 97 -1.28 13.43 10.56
N ASP A 98 -1.40 12.55 11.53
CA ASP A 98 -1.47 12.90 12.94
C ASP A 98 -0.11 13.41 13.46
N PRO A 99 0.00 14.64 13.97
CA PRO A 99 1.23 15.18 14.51
C PRO A 99 1.88 14.32 15.61
N ALA A 100 1.10 13.56 16.37
CA ALA A 100 1.60 12.69 17.44
C ALA A 100 2.20 11.36 16.92
N GLN A 101 1.82 10.94 15.71
CA GLN A 101 2.18 9.63 15.16
C GLN A 101 3.04 9.72 13.91
N ARG A 102 3.17 10.89 13.32
CA ARG A 102 3.94 11.09 12.08
C ARG A 102 5.41 11.36 12.32
N VAL A 103 6.21 10.97 11.37
CA VAL A 103 7.62 11.35 11.24
C VAL A 103 7.79 12.13 9.93
N ALA A 104 8.36 13.33 10.00
CA ALA A 104 8.73 14.10 8.80
C ALA A 104 9.94 13.44 8.12
N ILE A 105 9.92 13.38 6.80
CA ILE A 105 11.00 12.83 6.01
C ILE A 105 11.79 14.00 5.43
N PRO A 106 13.12 14.09 5.70
CA PRO A 106 13.97 15.07 5.03
C PRO A 106 13.90 14.91 3.51
N GLU A 107 13.85 16.01 2.77
CA GLU A 107 13.66 16.01 1.32
C GLU A 107 14.67 15.12 0.58
N VAL A 108 15.94 15.13 1.01
CA VAL A 108 17.02 14.30 0.42
C VAL A 108 16.83 12.79 0.63
N LEU A 109 15.97 12.37 1.55
CA LEU A 109 15.67 10.97 1.88
C LEU A 109 14.27 10.55 1.38
N ASP A 110 13.46 11.50 0.91
CA ASP A 110 12.07 11.26 0.49
C ASP A 110 11.98 10.75 -0.95
N LEU A 111 12.54 9.59 -1.20
CA LEU A 111 12.47 8.94 -2.51
C LEU A 111 11.02 8.70 -2.95
N ALA A 112 10.16 8.32 -2.03
CA ALA A 112 8.74 8.06 -2.30
C ALA A 112 7.91 9.35 -2.50
N ARG A 113 8.48 10.52 -2.24
CA ARG A 113 7.81 11.84 -2.35
C ARG A 113 6.52 11.94 -1.54
N ILE A 114 6.54 11.41 -0.31
CA ILE A 114 5.40 11.38 0.62
C ILE A 114 5.50 12.41 1.75
N LYS A 115 6.67 13.09 1.90
CA LYS A 115 6.98 14.15 2.89
C LYS A 115 6.93 13.71 4.35
N ARG A 116 6.14 12.72 4.68
CA ARG A 116 5.94 12.20 6.04
C ARG A 116 5.44 10.77 6.00
N ARG A 117 5.76 10.00 7.02
CA ARG A 117 5.27 8.66 7.24
C ARG A 117 4.75 8.48 8.66
N GLU A 118 4.08 7.41 8.92
CA GLU A 118 3.74 6.94 10.27
C GLU A 118 5.01 6.53 11.04
N ARG A 119 4.96 6.62 12.38
CA ARG A 119 6.00 6.10 13.25
C ARG A 119 5.92 4.58 13.36
N PHE A 120 4.71 4.06 13.53
CA PHE A 120 4.40 2.65 13.62
C PHE A 120 3.64 2.20 12.38
N SER A 121 3.95 1.02 11.87
CA SER A 121 3.26 0.45 10.71
C SER A 121 2.79 -0.96 11.01
N VAL A 122 1.65 -1.36 10.43
CA VAL A 122 1.13 -2.72 10.54
C VAL A 122 1.57 -3.53 9.35
N VAL A 123 2.31 -4.59 9.61
CA VAL A 123 2.75 -5.59 8.63
C VAL A 123 2.02 -6.90 8.87
N TYR A 124 1.99 -7.79 7.88
CA TYR A 124 1.31 -9.07 8.01
C TYR A 124 2.29 -10.21 7.77
N LYS A 125 2.42 -11.09 8.77
CA LYS A 125 3.27 -12.28 8.71
C LYS A 125 2.41 -13.51 8.49
N ALA A 126 2.70 -14.26 7.43
CA ALA A 126 2.22 -15.63 7.30
C ALA A 126 3.27 -16.58 7.85
N GLU A 127 2.86 -17.53 8.67
CA GLU A 127 3.73 -18.55 9.25
C GLU A 127 3.20 -19.94 8.87
N ALA A 128 4.13 -20.83 8.51
CA ALA A 128 3.87 -22.24 8.26
C ALA A 128 4.87 -23.06 9.07
N ASP A 129 4.37 -24.03 9.85
CA ASP A 129 5.18 -24.88 10.72
C ASP A 129 6.11 -24.10 11.68
N GLY A 130 5.62 -22.96 12.18
CA GLY A 130 6.37 -22.08 13.09
C GLY A 130 7.49 -21.26 12.43
N LYS A 131 7.57 -21.27 11.09
CA LYS A 131 8.53 -20.49 10.32
C LYS A 131 7.83 -19.43 9.47
N LEU A 132 8.52 -18.33 9.23
CA LEU A 132 8.01 -17.30 8.32
C LEU A 132 7.86 -17.90 6.91
N ASP A 133 6.65 -17.81 6.36
CA ASP A 133 6.34 -18.18 4.97
C ASP A 133 6.30 -16.94 4.07
N ALA A 134 5.64 -15.88 4.52
CA ALA A 134 5.57 -14.62 3.78
C ALA A 134 5.51 -13.41 4.73
N LEU A 135 6.04 -12.30 4.25
CA LEU A 135 5.94 -10.99 4.89
C LEU A 135 5.27 -10.01 3.94
N VAL A 136 4.10 -9.46 4.33
CA VAL A 136 3.37 -8.46 3.53
C VAL A 136 3.53 -7.09 4.17
N LEU A 137 4.03 -6.16 3.40
CA LEU A 137 4.38 -4.80 3.81
C LEU A 137 3.51 -3.80 3.06
N PRO A 138 2.87 -2.84 3.73
CA PRO A 138 2.20 -1.74 3.06
C PRO A 138 3.23 -0.78 2.49
N VAL A 139 2.93 -0.26 1.30
CA VAL A 139 3.78 0.69 0.61
C VAL A 139 2.95 1.81 0.00
N ASN A 140 3.49 3.02 -0.01
CA ASN A 140 2.89 4.13 -0.71
C ASN A 140 3.95 5.10 -1.22
N GLY A 141 3.63 5.81 -2.29
CA GLY A 141 4.53 6.78 -2.89
C GLY A 141 3.87 7.56 -4.01
N SER A 142 4.53 8.60 -4.50
CA SER A 142 4.00 9.40 -5.60
C SER A 142 4.14 8.67 -6.92
N GLY A 143 3.02 8.47 -7.62
CA GLY A 143 3.02 8.20 -9.04
C GLY A 143 3.23 9.48 -9.85
N LEU A 144 2.68 9.52 -11.07
CA LEU A 144 2.69 10.74 -11.88
C LEU A 144 1.63 11.74 -11.41
N PHE A 145 0.38 11.29 -11.23
CA PHE A 145 -0.76 12.16 -10.91
C PHE A 145 -1.26 12.01 -9.49
N SER A 146 -0.94 10.91 -8.82
CA SER A 146 -1.51 10.60 -7.51
C SER A 146 -0.55 9.82 -6.62
N THR A 147 -0.92 9.68 -5.36
CA THR A 147 -0.26 8.72 -4.47
C THR A 147 -0.75 7.32 -4.82
N LEU A 148 0.20 6.41 -5.02
CA LEU A 148 -0.02 4.99 -5.17
C LEU A 148 -0.06 4.36 -3.79
N TYR A 149 -1.08 3.57 -3.46
CA TYR A 149 -1.17 2.80 -2.22
C TYR A 149 -1.24 1.32 -2.55
N GLY A 150 -0.38 0.53 -1.93
CA GLY A 150 -0.27 -0.89 -2.26
C GLY A 150 0.30 -1.74 -1.14
N PHE A 151 0.50 -3.00 -1.47
CA PHE A 151 1.20 -3.97 -0.65
C PHE A 151 2.25 -4.70 -1.49
N ILE A 152 3.42 -4.92 -0.90
CA ILE A 152 4.43 -5.84 -1.42
C ILE A 152 4.52 -7.04 -0.48
N ALA A 153 4.60 -8.24 -1.03
CA ALA A 153 4.86 -9.46 -0.28
C ALA A 153 6.23 -10.00 -0.63
N LEU A 154 6.99 -10.37 0.40
CA LEU A 154 8.27 -11.05 0.30
C LEU A 154 8.10 -12.51 0.72
N GLU A 155 8.86 -13.41 0.10
CA GLU A 155 8.99 -14.81 0.49
C GLU A 155 9.73 -14.95 1.83
N SER A 156 9.83 -16.16 2.34
CA SER A 156 10.53 -16.48 3.60
C SER A 156 12.00 -16.04 3.64
N ASP A 157 12.66 -15.92 2.48
CA ASP A 157 14.03 -15.42 2.35
C ASP A 157 14.15 -13.91 2.54
N LEU A 158 13.01 -13.20 2.66
CA LEU A 158 12.91 -11.74 2.81
C LEU A 158 13.60 -10.94 1.68
N SER A 159 13.88 -11.58 0.55
CA SER A 159 14.49 -11.00 -0.64
C SER A 159 13.62 -11.18 -1.87
N THR A 160 13.07 -12.37 -2.06
CA THR A 160 12.27 -12.70 -3.23
C THR A 160 10.87 -12.10 -3.10
N ILE A 161 10.44 -11.39 -4.12
CA ILE A 161 9.11 -10.79 -4.18
C ILE A 161 8.09 -11.87 -4.56
N ARG A 162 7.12 -12.13 -3.67
CA ARG A 162 5.99 -13.02 -3.90
C ARG A 162 4.93 -12.36 -4.76
N GLY A 163 4.71 -11.05 -4.56
CA GLY A 163 3.81 -10.24 -5.36
C GLY A 163 3.78 -8.78 -4.93
N LEU A 164 3.23 -7.95 -5.82
CA LEU A 164 3.01 -6.52 -5.62
C LEU A 164 1.61 -6.19 -6.12
N THR A 165 0.85 -5.41 -5.36
CA THR A 165 -0.46 -4.93 -5.78
C THR A 165 -0.68 -3.50 -5.31
N PHE A 166 -1.33 -2.70 -6.14
CA PHE A 166 -1.86 -1.39 -5.78
C PHE A 166 -3.39 -1.52 -5.65
N TYR A 167 -3.95 -0.86 -4.66
CA TYR A 167 -5.40 -0.91 -4.39
C TYR A 167 -6.06 0.45 -4.48
N GLU A 168 -5.25 1.52 -4.56
CA GLU A 168 -5.75 2.87 -4.75
C GLU A 168 -4.70 3.72 -5.46
N HIS A 169 -5.10 4.38 -6.52
CA HIS A 169 -4.34 5.36 -7.27
C HIS A 169 -5.27 6.19 -8.16
N GLY A 170 -4.78 7.30 -8.68
CA GLY A 170 -5.47 8.16 -9.66
C GLY A 170 -4.68 8.29 -10.96
N GLU A 171 -3.92 7.27 -11.33
CA GLU A 171 -3.17 7.27 -12.59
C GLU A 171 -4.08 7.13 -13.80
N THR A 172 -3.63 7.60 -14.96
CA THR A 172 -4.43 7.61 -16.20
C THR A 172 -4.63 6.20 -16.74
N ALA A 173 -5.89 5.84 -17.04
CA ALA A 173 -6.25 4.57 -17.67
C ALA A 173 -5.51 4.36 -19.01
N GLY A 174 -5.01 3.14 -19.23
CA GLY A 174 -4.20 2.78 -20.39
C GLY A 174 -2.76 3.30 -20.38
N LEU A 175 -2.35 4.03 -19.34
CA LEU A 175 -1.00 4.52 -19.12
C LEU A 175 -0.50 4.10 -17.73
N GLY A 176 -0.43 5.01 -16.77
CA GLY A 176 0.03 4.73 -15.40
C GLY A 176 -0.86 3.73 -14.67
N ALA A 177 -2.17 3.69 -14.93
CA ALA A 177 -3.09 2.73 -14.34
C ALA A 177 -2.80 1.25 -14.74
N GLU A 178 -1.91 1.02 -15.72
CA GLU A 178 -1.43 -0.33 -16.05
C GLU A 178 -0.64 -0.99 -14.90
N ILE A 179 -0.34 -0.28 -13.80
CA ILE A 179 0.15 -0.89 -12.55
C ILE A 179 -0.85 -1.90 -11.98
N ASP A 180 -2.13 -1.80 -12.36
CA ASP A 180 -3.17 -2.75 -11.98
C ASP A 180 -3.30 -3.94 -12.92
N ASN A 181 -2.67 -3.88 -14.09
CA ASN A 181 -2.71 -4.95 -15.07
C ASN A 181 -2.12 -6.25 -14.49
N PRO A 182 -2.90 -7.35 -14.45
CA PRO A 182 -2.43 -8.63 -13.90
C PRO A 182 -1.15 -9.15 -14.57
N ARG A 183 -0.97 -8.88 -15.88
CA ARG A 183 0.24 -9.28 -16.61
C ARG A 183 1.47 -8.52 -16.13
N TRP A 184 1.33 -7.23 -15.80
CA TRP A 184 2.43 -6.45 -15.26
C TRP A 184 2.73 -6.83 -13.80
N LYS A 185 1.69 -7.01 -12.97
CA LYS A 185 1.85 -7.50 -11.59
C LYS A 185 2.56 -8.87 -11.56
N ALA A 186 2.25 -9.76 -12.49
CA ALA A 186 2.89 -11.07 -12.57
C ALA A 186 4.41 -11.01 -12.82
N LYS A 187 4.92 -9.92 -13.42
CA LYS A 187 6.36 -9.74 -13.68
C LYS A 187 7.18 -9.52 -12.40
N TRP A 188 6.55 -9.15 -11.30
CA TRP A 188 7.19 -8.95 -10.01
C TRP A 188 7.47 -10.27 -9.28
N LYS A 189 6.65 -11.29 -9.54
CA LYS A 189 6.77 -12.58 -8.89
C LYS A 189 8.11 -13.25 -9.21
N GLY A 190 8.84 -13.65 -8.15
CA GLY A 190 10.14 -14.31 -8.25
C GLY A 190 11.31 -13.34 -8.52
N LYS A 191 11.05 -12.03 -8.63
CA LYS A 191 12.12 -11.02 -8.66
C LYS A 191 12.72 -10.85 -7.27
N ARG A 192 13.98 -10.49 -7.21
CA ARG A 192 14.69 -10.26 -5.94
C ARG A 192 14.81 -8.77 -5.67
N ALA A 193 14.42 -8.38 -4.47
CA ALA A 193 14.57 -6.98 -4.03
C ALA A 193 16.01 -6.69 -3.59
N PHE A 194 16.69 -7.68 -3.01
CA PHE A 194 18.03 -7.54 -2.45
C PHE A 194 19.01 -8.53 -3.09
N ASP A 195 20.26 -8.11 -3.23
CA ASP A 195 21.35 -8.98 -3.64
C ASP A 195 21.86 -9.90 -2.50
N ALA A 196 22.92 -10.65 -2.77
CA ALA A 196 23.52 -11.58 -1.80
C ALA A 196 24.12 -10.87 -0.59
N GLU A 197 24.55 -9.61 -0.75
CA GLU A 197 25.10 -8.76 0.29
C GLU A 197 24.03 -8.01 1.09
N GLY A 198 22.73 -8.20 0.75
CA GLY A 198 21.61 -7.56 1.38
C GLY A 198 21.38 -6.11 0.95
N ARG A 199 22.01 -5.66 -0.14
CA ARG A 199 21.80 -4.33 -0.72
C ARG A 199 20.52 -4.33 -1.54
N LEU A 200 19.73 -3.29 -1.41
CA LEU A 200 18.50 -3.11 -2.18
C LEU A 200 18.83 -2.73 -3.64
N VAL A 201 18.53 -3.61 -4.57
CA VAL A 201 18.97 -3.52 -5.97
C VAL A 201 17.83 -3.61 -7.00
N ILE A 202 16.59 -3.86 -6.57
CA ILE A 202 15.43 -3.94 -7.46
C ILE A 202 15.27 -2.65 -8.30
N GLN A 203 15.00 -2.81 -9.58
CA GLN A 203 14.85 -1.72 -10.54
C GLN A 203 13.66 -1.95 -11.47
N VAL A 204 13.04 -0.86 -11.91
CA VAL A 204 12.04 -0.85 -12.99
C VAL A 204 12.69 -0.24 -14.24
N VAL A 205 12.99 -1.06 -15.22
CA VAL A 205 13.72 -0.63 -16.40
C VAL A 205 12.79 -0.13 -17.50
N LYS A 206 13.21 0.91 -18.22
CA LYS A 206 12.50 1.39 -19.40
C LYS A 206 12.59 0.36 -20.52
N GLY A 207 11.45 -0.02 -21.07
CA GLY A 207 11.37 -1.07 -22.08
C GLY A 207 11.25 -2.46 -21.45
N GLY A 208 11.79 -3.47 -22.10
CA GLY A 208 11.80 -4.86 -21.60
C GLY A 208 13.12 -5.22 -20.90
N VAL A 209 13.05 -6.11 -19.94
CA VAL A 209 14.23 -6.73 -19.33
C VAL A 209 14.85 -7.68 -20.35
N ASP A 210 16.16 -7.55 -20.57
CA ASP A 210 16.90 -8.50 -21.40
C ASP A 210 16.88 -9.88 -20.73
N PRO A 211 16.28 -10.91 -21.34
CA PRO A 211 16.19 -12.24 -20.76
C PRO A 211 17.55 -12.93 -20.58
N THR A 212 18.60 -12.42 -21.25
CA THR A 212 19.97 -12.95 -21.18
C THR A 212 20.84 -12.22 -20.16
N ALA A 213 20.38 -11.09 -19.59
CA ALA A 213 21.13 -10.33 -18.62
C ALA A 213 21.30 -11.10 -17.30
N ASP A 214 22.51 -11.09 -16.72
CA ASP A 214 22.83 -11.77 -15.46
C ASP A 214 22.03 -11.20 -14.28
N ASP A 215 21.67 -9.91 -14.32
CA ASP A 215 20.94 -9.18 -13.29
C ASP A 215 19.43 -9.09 -13.55
N ARG A 216 18.89 -9.90 -14.47
CA ARG A 216 17.46 -9.90 -14.82
C ARG A 216 16.51 -10.20 -13.64
N GLU A 217 17.02 -10.91 -12.64
CA GLU A 217 16.25 -11.24 -11.45
C GLU A 217 15.95 -10.02 -10.57
N PHE A 218 16.73 -8.94 -10.71
CA PHE A 218 16.56 -7.67 -10.00
C PHE A 218 15.82 -6.62 -10.85
N LYS A 219 15.34 -6.96 -12.04
CA LYS A 219 14.75 -6.01 -12.97
C LYS A 219 13.34 -6.38 -13.35
N VAL A 220 12.48 -5.37 -13.43
CA VAL A 220 11.09 -5.50 -13.89
C VAL A 220 10.87 -4.54 -15.06
N ASP A 221 10.11 -4.97 -16.08
CA ASP A 221 9.75 -4.12 -17.21
C ASP A 221 8.91 -2.93 -16.74
N GLY A 222 9.29 -1.74 -17.14
CA GLY A 222 8.48 -0.55 -16.96
C GLY A 222 7.21 -0.56 -17.80
N LEU A 223 6.29 0.30 -17.46
CA LEU A 223 5.05 0.50 -18.21
C LEU A 223 5.32 1.30 -19.48
N SER A 224 4.86 0.79 -20.62
CA SER A 224 4.96 1.51 -21.89
C SER A 224 4.13 2.79 -21.83
N GLY A 225 4.74 3.92 -22.20
CA GLY A 225 4.08 5.22 -22.16
C GLY A 225 3.88 5.83 -20.76
N ALA A 226 4.30 5.15 -19.68
CA ALA A 226 4.12 5.63 -18.29
C ALA A 226 5.43 5.55 -17.47
N THR A 227 6.51 6.08 -18.01
CA THR A 227 7.83 6.06 -17.38
C THR A 227 7.84 6.71 -16.01
N LEU A 228 7.13 7.83 -15.81
CA LEU A 228 7.11 8.53 -14.54
C LEU A 228 6.38 7.72 -13.45
N THR A 229 5.29 7.04 -13.78
CA THR A 229 4.62 6.12 -12.85
C THR A 229 5.52 4.92 -12.54
N SER A 230 6.21 4.37 -13.54
CA SER A 230 7.18 3.27 -13.36
C SER A 230 8.31 3.67 -12.39
N ASN A 231 8.89 4.84 -12.59
CA ASN A 231 9.91 5.39 -11.68
C ASN A 231 9.35 5.61 -10.27
N GLY A 232 8.10 6.11 -10.17
CA GLY A 232 7.43 6.25 -8.87
C GLY A 232 7.28 4.93 -8.12
N VAL A 233 6.98 3.83 -8.84
CA VAL A 233 6.94 2.49 -8.23
C VAL A 233 8.32 2.04 -7.77
N GLU A 234 9.38 2.25 -8.55
CA GLU A 234 10.75 1.95 -8.11
C GLU A 234 11.13 2.76 -6.86
N GLU A 235 10.90 4.08 -6.90
CA GLU A 235 11.25 5.00 -5.82
C GLU A 235 10.52 4.68 -4.52
N LEU A 236 9.22 4.34 -4.58
CA LEU A 236 8.46 3.93 -3.38
C LEU A 236 9.00 2.61 -2.80
N LEU A 237 9.36 1.64 -3.63
CA LEU A 237 9.92 0.39 -3.14
C LEU A 237 11.31 0.59 -2.54
N ARG A 238 12.15 1.42 -3.16
CA ARG A 238 13.46 1.79 -2.62
C ARG A 238 13.37 2.51 -1.29
N TYR A 239 12.35 3.35 -1.11
CA TYR A 239 12.09 3.99 0.18
C TYR A 239 11.64 2.98 1.24
N TRP A 240 10.56 2.23 0.94
CA TRP A 240 9.93 1.36 1.94
C TRP A 240 10.75 0.12 2.29
N LEU A 241 11.47 -0.46 1.34
CA LEU A 241 12.38 -1.58 1.62
C LEU A 241 13.75 -1.12 2.11
N GLY A 242 14.06 0.17 2.02
CA GLY A 242 15.30 0.79 2.44
C GLY A 242 15.36 1.13 3.93
N ALA A 243 16.45 1.78 4.32
CA ALA A 243 16.77 2.11 5.72
C ALA A 243 15.75 3.00 6.45
N HIS A 244 14.97 3.78 5.71
CA HIS A 244 13.98 4.71 6.29
C HIS A 244 12.55 4.14 6.31
N GLY A 245 12.34 2.95 5.75
CA GLY A 245 11.11 2.18 5.78
C GLY A 245 11.26 0.90 6.60
N PHE A 246 10.96 -0.24 5.97
CA PHE A 246 11.00 -1.56 6.60
C PHE A 246 12.39 -2.21 6.62
N GLY A 247 13.44 -1.59 6.05
CA GLY A 247 14.80 -2.13 6.03
C GLY A 247 15.30 -2.60 7.40
N PRO A 248 15.19 -1.80 8.49
CA PRO A 248 15.59 -2.23 9.83
C PRO A 248 14.85 -3.49 10.30
N TYR A 249 13.53 -3.58 10.03
CA TYR A 249 12.71 -4.74 10.39
C TYR A 249 13.11 -5.99 9.60
N ILE A 250 13.31 -5.86 8.29
CA ILE A 250 13.77 -6.96 7.43
C ILE A 250 15.14 -7.47 7.88
N ALA A 251 16.06 -6.57 8.22
CA ALA A 251 17.39 -6.94 8.73
C ALA A 251 17.31 -7.69 10.07
N MET A 252 16.43 -7.23 10.99
CA MET A 252 16.20 -7.91 12.26
C MET A 252 15.64 -9.31 12.06
N LEU A 253 14.68 -9.49 11.16
CA LEU A 253 14.10 -10.81 10.87
C LEU A 253 15.13 -11.76 10.25
N ARG A 254 15.99 -11.28 9.36
CA ARG A 254 17.09 -12.08 8.79
C ARG A 254 18.10 -12.51 9.85
N GLY A 255 18.40 -11.65 10.82
CA GLY A 255 19.30 -11.98 11.93
C GLY A 255 18.75 -13.00 12.94
N LYS A 256 17.43 -13.14 13.04
CA LYS A 256 16.74 -14.14 13.88
C LYS A 256 16.59 -15.51 13.21
N GLY A 257 16.76 -15.59 11.90
CA GLY A 257 16.59 -16.81 11.10
C GLY A 257 17.90 -17.62 10.88
N ASN A 258 19.03 -17.13 11.42
CA ASN A 258 20.32 -17.80 11.39
C ASN A 258 20.64 -18.49 12.72
#